data_a665af9df831e3750d60994a28f4f440
#
_entry.id   a665af9df831e3750d60994a28f4f440
#
_cell.length_a   1.000
_cell.length_b   1.000
_cell.length_c   1.000
_cell.angle_alpha   90.00
_cell.angle_beta   90.00
_cell.angle_gamma   90.00
#
_symmetry.space_group_name_H-M   'P 1'
#
loop_
_entity.id
_entity.type
_entity.pdbx_description
1 polymer ?
#
loop_
_entity_poly.entity_id
_entity_poly.type
_entity_poly.pdbx_seq_one_letter_code
_entity_poly.pdbx_strand_id
1 'polypeptide(L)'
;MAFSPAPIELDQVLNVEWLSAALSQGREPVKVKAFEVVETLGPSALKIRIKLTFDGAPPADVTDQICIKGIFDPALTQWLKSGAQRTEANFYKLIAPRLSFRVPRALYSGFDPETMGGLTIMEDLIPKGVRFLTALSPYTPDQAHKSLDQLARLHGGAWNIDPEADEWVTPKLGAMARSQPQTPERLT
;
A
#
# COMPACT_ATOMS: atom_id res chain seq x y z
N MET A 1 11.03 18.89 -12.51
CA MET A 1 11.69 18.20 -11.39
C MET A 1 11.86 16.74 -11.76
N ALA A 2 12.91 16.05 -11.25
CA ALA A 2 13.00 14.61 -11.42
C ALA A 2 11.83 13.92 -10.68
N PHE A 3 11.34 12.81 -11.23
CA PHE A 3 10.27 12.04 -10.61
C PHE A 3 10.77 11.37 -9.32
N SER A 4 10.19 11.73 -8.17
CA SER A 4 10.42 11.00 -6.92
C SER A 4 9.47 9.81 -6.86
N PRO A 5 9.97 8.57 -6.62
CA PRO A 5 9.13 7.38 -6.57
C PRO A 5 8.23 7.34 -5.34
N ALA A 6 8.58 8.02 -4.26
CA ALA A 6 7.79 8.06 -3.03
C ALA A 6 8.05 9.34 -2.25
N PRO A 7 7.45 10.48 -2.65
CA PRO A 7 7.56 11.71 -1.88
C PRO A 7 7.06 11.51 -0.45
N ILE A 8 7.75 12.10 0.51
CA ILE A 8 7.39 12.07 1.93
C ILE A 8 6.55 13.29 2.37
N GLU A 9 6.38 14.25 1.48
CA GLU A 9 5.56 15.44 1.71
C GLU A 9 4.25 15.32 0.94
N LEU A 10 3.15 15.61 1.63
CA LEU A 10 1.81 15.37 1.11
C LEU A 10 1.49 16.23 -0.12
N ASP A 11 1.95 17.47 -0.14
CA ASP A 11 1.73 18.41 -1.25
C ASP A 11 2.43 17.97 -2.55
N GLN A 12 3.53 17.25 -2.43
CA GLN A 12 4.22 16.66 -3.58
C GLN A 12 3.43 15.49 -4.16
N VAL A 13 2.74 14.72 -3.32
CA VAL A 13 1.91 13.58 -3.75
C VAL A 13 0.56 14.05 -4.27
N LEU A 14 -0.07 15.03 -3.59
CA LEU A 14 -1.31 15.67 -4.02
C LEU A 14 -1.01 16.74 -5.08
N ASN A 15 -0.44 16.33 -6.19
CA ASN A 15 -0.02 17.15 -7.31
C ASN A 15 -0.36 16.45 -8.63
N VAL A 16 -0.97 17.16 -9.57
CA VAL A 16 -1.47 16.57 -10.83
C VAL A 16 -0.36 16.02 -11.73
N GLU A 17 0.79 16.67 -11.75
CA GLU A 17 1.95 16.24 -12.53
C GLU A 17 2.53 14.95 -11.95
N TRP A 18 2.70 14.91 -10.61
CA TRP A 18 3.19 13.72 -9.94
C TRP A 18 2.22 12.54 -10.06
N LEU A 19 0.91 12.76 -9.84
CA LEU A 19 -0.13 11.74 -10.01
C LEU A 19 -0.17 11.20 -11.43
N SER A 20 -0.06 12.09 -12.43
CA SER A 20 0.00 11.67 -13.83
C SER A 20 1.22 10.80 -14.12
N ALA A 21 2.39 11.19 -13.63
CA ALA A 21 3.62 10.43 -13.81
C ALA A 21 3.59 9.07 -13.09
N ALA A 22 3.10 9.04 -11.84
CA ALA A 22 2.97 7.82 -11.06
C ALA A 22 2.00 6.82 -11.70
N LEU A 23 0.81 7.31 -12.11
CA LEU A 23 -0.20 6.48 -12.74
C LEU A 23 0.17 6.04 -14.15
N SER A 24 1.14 6.67 -14.80
CA SER A 24 1.65 6.26 -16.10
C SER A 24 2.72 5.17 -16.05
N GLN A 25 3.21 4.81 -14.84
CA GLN A 25 4.28 3.81 -14.72
C GLN A 25 3.80 2.43 -15.21
N GLY A 26 4.51 1.89 -16.22
CA GLY A 26 4.25 0.56 -16.76
C GLY A 26 2.95 0.41 -17.58
N ARG A 27 2.36 1.53 -18.05
CA ARG A 27 1.15 1.56 -18.89
C ARG A 27 1.12 2.75 -19.84
N GLU A 28 0.06 2.85 -20.65
CA GLU A 28 -0.22 4.03 -21.46
C GLU A 28 -0.30 5.30 -20.62
N PRO A 29 0.11 6.46 -21.19
CA PRO A 29 0.14 7.72 -20.45
C PRO A 29 -1.21 8.10 -19.85
N VAL A 30 -1.20 8.43 -18.56
CA VAL A 30 -2.36 8.94 -17.82
C VAL A 30 -2.16 10.44 -17.60
N LYS A 31 -3.16 11.24 -17.93
CA LYS A 31 -3.17 12.68 -17.70
C LYS A 31 -4.23 13.03 -16.66
N VAL A 32 -3.81 13.29 -15.44
CA VAL A 32 -4.68 13.84 -14.39
C VAL A 32 -4.85 15.33 -14.63
N LYS A 33 -6.09 15.80 -14.78
CA LYS A 33 -6.44 17.21 -14.95
C LYS A 33 -6.70 17.89 -13.60
N ALA A 34 -7.35 17.17 -12.69
CA ALA A 34 -7.69 17.66 -11.36
C ALA A 34 -7.95 16.48 -10.42
N PHE A 35 -7.97 16.75 -9.13
CA PHE A 35 -8.42 15.79 -8.12
C PHE A 35 -9.20 16.49 -7.01
N GLU A 36 -10.00 15.71 -6.31
CA GLU A 36 -10.73 16.12 -5.10
C GLU A 36 -10.38 15.16 -3.97
N VAL A 37 -9.98 15.69 -2.80
CA VAL A 37 -9.78 14.89 -1.60
C VAL A 37 -11.14 14.58 -1.00
N VAL A 38 -11.54 13.31 -1.04
CA VAL A 38 -12.82 12.82 -0.52
C VAL A 38 -12.74 12.62 1.00
N GLU A 39 -11.62 12.04 1.47
CA GLU A 39 -11.45 11.70 2.88
C GLU A 39 -9.99 11.45 3.20
N THR A 40 -9.57 11.78 4.42
CA THR A 40 -8.25 11.44 4.96
C THR A 40 -8.43 10.66 6.26
N LEU A 41 -7.79 9.50 6.34
CA LEU A 41 -7.92 8.54 7.43
C LEU A 41 -6.56 8.14 8.00
N GLY A 42 -6.51 7.96 9.32
CA GLY A 42 -5.39 7.36 10.04
C GLY A 42 -4.44 8.36 10.67
N PRO A 43 -3.90 8.04 11.87
CA PRO A 43 -3.02 8.93 12.61
C PRO A 43 -1.55 8.80 12.19
N SER A 44 -1.09 7.64 11.72
CA SER A 44 0.33 7.38 11.44
C SER A 44 0.60 7.12 9.96
N ALA A 45 -0.04 6.12 9.37
CA ALA A 45 -0.05 5.93 7.93
C ALA A 45 -1.36 6.51 7.39
N LEU A 46 -1.26 7.65 6.70
CA LEU A 46 -2.43 8.28 6.09
C LEU A 46 -2.95 7.43 4.95
N LYS A 47 -4.26 7.33 4.87
CA LYS A 47 -5.01 6.83 3.72
C LYS A 47 -5.83 7.99 3.21
N ILE A 48 -5.52 8.43 2.01
CA ILE A 48 -6.14 9.60 1.39
C ILE A 48 -6.95 9.10 0.22
N ARG A 49 -8.26 9.20 0.35
CA ARG A 49 -9.19 8.86 -0.71
C ARG A 49 -9.37 10.09 -1.59
N ILE A 50 -9.12 9.95 -2.88
CA ILE A 50 -9.26 11.04 -3.84
C ILE A 50 -10.06 10.58 -5.06
N LYS A 51 -10.77 11.53 -5.65
CA LYS A 51 -11.44 11.39 -6.94
C LYS A 51 -10.67 12.16 -7.98
N LEU A 52 -10.32 11.50 -9.07
CA LEU A 52 -9.56 12.06 -10.18
C LEU A 52 -10.48 12.54 -11.30
N THR A 53 -10.07 13.60 -11.96
CA THR A 53 -10.57 14.00 -13.27
C THR A 53 -9.42 13.90 -14.26
N PHE A 54 -9.63 13.23 -15.38
CA PHE A 54 -8.61 13.02 -16.40
C PHE A 54 -8.78 13.99 -17.58
N ASP A 55 -7.66 14.26 -18.25
CA ASP A 55 -7.65 14.91 -19.55
C ASP A 55 -7.68 13.82 -20.64
N GLY A 56 -8.87 13.50 -21.12
CA GLY A 56 -9.14 12.35 -21.97
C GLY A 56 -9.54 11.08 -21.22
N ALA A 57 -9.73 10.00 -21.95
CA ALA A 57 -10.07 8.69 -21.35
C ALA A 57 -8.83 8.03 -20.77
N PRO A 58 -8.85 7.63 -19.48
CA PRO A 58 -7.75 6.88 -18.91
C PRO A 58 -7.72 5.44 -19.46
N PRO A 59 -6.57 4.73 -19.36
CA PRO A 59 -6.50 3.28 -19.62
C PRO A 59 -7.55 2.51 -18.81
N ALA A 60 -8.04 1.40 -19.37
CA ALA A 60 -9.14 0.62 -18.75
C ALA A 60 -8.82 0.06 -17.36
N ASP A 61 -7.55 -0.06 -17.03
CA ASP A 61 -7.07 -0.51 -15.72
C ASP A 61 -6.90 0.64 -14.70
N VAL A 62 -7.17 1.89 -15.08
CA VAL A 62 -7.09 3.06 -14.19
C VAL A 62 -8.50 3.53 -13.82
N THR A 63 -8.77 3.63 -12.51
CA THR A 63 -10.03 4.16 -11.97
C THR A 63 -9.88 5.61 -11.54
N ASP A 64 -10.98 6.36 -11.56
CA ASP A 64 -11.05 7.74 -11.06
C ASP A 64 -11.13 7.83 -9.52
N GLN A 65 -11.43 6.72 -8.84
CA GLN A 65 -11.51 6.69 -7.37
C GLN A 65 -10.37 5.84 -6.84
N ILE A 66 -9.45 6.49 -6.17
CA ILE A 66 -8.22 5.88 -5.66
C ILE A 66 -7.99 6.21 -4.20
N CYS A 67 -7.21 5.37 -3.54
CA CYS A 67 -6.73 5.57 -2.19
C CYS A 67 -5.19 5.57 -2.20
N ILE A 68 -4.59 6.64 -1.71
CA ILE A 68 -3.15 6.75 -1.52
C ILE A 68 -2.83 6.42 -0.08
N LYS A 69 -1.91 5.49 0.14
CA LYS A 69 -1.44 5.12 1.48
C LYS A 69 0.04 5.38 1.60
N GLY A 70 0.44 6.13 2.64
CA GLY A 70 1.83 6.48 2.90
C GLY A 70 2.01 7.19 4.25
N ILE A 71 3.26 7.51 4.59
CA ILE A 71 3.60 8.34 5.74
C ILE A 71 4.08 9.68 5.21
N PHE A 72 3.33 10.75 5.49
CA PHE A 72 3.55 12.11 4.99
C PHE A 72 3.73 13.13 6.13
N ASP A 73 4.07 12.65 7.33
CA ASP A 73 4.37 13.49 8.48
C ASP A 73 5.85 13.38 8.82
N PRO A 74 6.62 14.48 8.71
CA PRO A 74 8.03 14.51 9.08
C PRO A 74 8.30 14.10 10.53
N ALA A 75 7.35 14.30 11.45
CA ALA A 75 7.47 13.87 12.84
C ALA A 75 7.49 12.34 12.98
N LEU A 76 7.01 11.61 11.97
CA LEU A 76 6.97 10.15 11.94
C LEU A 76 8.18 9.53 11.21
N THR A 77 9.27 10.28 11.02
CA THR A 77 10.49 9.83 10.32
C THR A 77 11.10 8.55 10.91
N GLN A 78 10.95 8.31 12.21
CA GLN A 78 11.36 7.04 12.83
C GLN A 78 10.64 5.82 12.24
N TRP A 79 9.39 5.97 11.80
CA TRP A 79 8.61 4.92 11.15
C TRP A 79 9.08 4.66 9.73
N LEU A 80 9.56 5.67 9.03
CA LEU A 80 10.20 5.53 7.71
C LEU A 80 11.43 4.62 7.83
N LYS A 81 12.28 4.86 8.83
CA LYS A 81 13.49 4.06 9.10
C LYS A 81 13.19 2.60 9.48
N SER A 82 11.98 2.28 9.91
CA SER A 82 11.57 0.91 10.23
C SER A 82 11.56 -0.04 9.02
N GLY A 83 11.58 0.52 7.80
CA GLY A 83 11.49 -0.21 6.54
C GLY A 83 10.10 -0.82 6.28
N ALA A 84 9.07 -0.47 7.08
CA ALA A 84 7.70 -0.95 6.87
C ALA A 84 7.15 -0.47 5.53
N GLN A 85 7.44 0.78 5.17
CA GLN A 85 7.05 1.38 3.90
C GLN A 85 7.67 0.65 2.70
N ARG A 86 8.97 0.34 2.78
CA ARG A 86 9.66 -0.45 1.77
C ARG A 86 9.01 -1.82 1.57
N THR A 87 8.70 -2.49 2.70
CA THR A 87 8.09 -3.83 2.65
C THR A 87 6.71 -3.79 1.99
N GLU A 88 5.88 -2.82 2.34
CA GLU A 88 4.54 -2.68 1.75
C GLU A 88 4.62 -2.32 0.27
N ALA A 89 5.45 -1.35 -0.10
CA ALA A 89 5.64 -0.96 -1.49
C ALA A 89 6.12 -2.13 -2.36
N ASN A 90 7.13 -2.86 -1.89
CA ASN A 90 7.66 -4.01 -2.60
C ASN A 90 6.68 -5.18 -2.66
N PHE A 91 5.88 -5.40 -1.60
CA PHE A 91 4.81 -6.39 -1.63
C PHE A 91 3.84 -6.13 -2.80
N TYR A 92 3.31 -4.92 -2.93
CA TYR A 92 2.38 -4.58 -4.01
C TYR A 92 3.06 -4.58 -5.39
N LYS A 93 4.32 -4.21 -5.47
CA LYS A 93 5.06 -4.15 -6.74
C LYS A 93 5.54 -5.52 -7.22
N LEU A 94 6.01 -6.38 -6.31
CA LEU A 94 6.77 -7.59 -6.66
C LEU A 94 6.02 -8.89 -6.32
N ILE A 95 5.25 -8.93 -5.24
CA ILE A 95 4.64 -10.15 -4.71
C ILE A 95 3.17 -10.25 -5.11
N ALA A 96 2.38 -9.25 -4.84
CA ALA A 96 0.94 -9.29 -5.10
C ALA A 96 0.59 -9.66 -6.55
N PRO A 97 1.31 -9.21 -7.60
CA PRO A 97 1.02 -9.60 -8.98
C PRO A 97 1.30 -11.08 -9.29
N ARG A 98 2.11 -11.76 -8.49
CA ARG A 98 2.51 -13.15 -8.69
C ARG A 98 1.58 -14.15 -7.99
N LEU A 99 0.73 -13.67 -7.08
CA LEU A 99 -0.04 -14.52 -6.18
C LEU A 99 -1.55 -14.40 -6.43
N SER A 100 -2.26 -15.51 -6.29
CA SER A 100 -3.70 -15.60 -6.48
C SER A 100 -4.45 -15.48 -5.14
N PHE A 101 -4.43 -14.30 -4.54
CA PHE A 101 -5.21 -13.98 -3.35
C PHE A 101 -5.78 -12.56 -3.44
N ARG A 102 -6.74 -12.23 -2.57
CA ARG A 102 -7.45 -10.95 -2.64
C ARG A 102 -6.68 -9.85 -1.91
N VAL A 103 -6.27 -8.85 -2.65
CA VAL A 103 -5.73 -7.57 -2.13
C VAL A 103 -6.33 -6.43 -2.92
N PRO A 104 -6.34 -5.19 -2.39
CA PRO A 104 -6.65 -4.03 -3.20
C PRO A 104 -5.73 -3.98 -4.41
N ARG A 105 -6.27 -3.70 -5.58
CA ARG A 105 -5.45 -3.58 -6.78
C ARG A 105 -4.61 -2.31 -6.70
N ALA A 106 -3.29 -2.47 -6.67
CA ALA A 106 -2.37 -1.35 -6.72
C ALA A 106 -2.28 -0.81 -8.16
N LEU A 107 -2.42 0.48 -8.30
CA LEU A 107 -2.23 1.22 -9.55
C LEU A 107 -0.80 1.72 -9.67
N TYR A 108 -0.18 2.01 -8.54
CA TYR A 108 1.22 2.38 -8.41
C TYR A 108 1.74 1.99 -7.02
N SER A 109 3.00 1.63 -6.94
CA SER A 109 3.68 1.45 -5.67
C SER A 109 5.15 1.83 -5.81
N GLY A 110 5.62 2.73 -4.96
CA GLY A 110 6.96 3.30 -5.00
C GLY A 110 7.65 3.27 -3.65
N PHE A 111 8.97 3.14 -3.68
CA PHE A 111 9.85 3.26 -2.53
C PHE A 111 11.06 4.11 -2.94
N ASP A 112 11.42 5.06 -2.11
CA ASP A 112 12.59 5.91 -2.29
C ASP A 112 13.65 5.52 -1.25
N PRO A 113 14.80 4.98 -1.68
CA PRO A 113 15.86 4.56 -0.78
C PRO A 113 16.58 5.73 -0.09
N GLU A 114 16.53 6.95 -0.63
CA GLU A 114 17.18 8.11 -0.04
C GLU A 114 16.40 8.65 1.16
N THR A 115 15.08 8.76 0.99
CA THR A 115 14.18 9.23 2.06
C THR A 115 13.64 8.10 2.93
N MET A 116 13.77 6.85 2.50
CA MET A 116 13.11 5.67 3.07
C MET A 116 11.58 5.76 3.00
N GLY A 117 11.07 6.68 2.21
CA GLY A 117 9.65 6.84 1.93
C GLY A 117 9.11 5.69 1.09
N GLY A 118 7.87 5.32 1.33
CA GLY A 118 7.15 4.37 0.50
C GLY A 118 5.67 4.71 0.51
N LEU A 119 5.04 4.56 -0.65
CA LEU A 119 3.61 4.76 -0.78
C LEU A 119 3.01 3.78 -1.80
N THR A 120 1.71 3.58 -1.67
CA THR A 120 0.94 2.80 -2.63
C THR A 120 -0.32 3.56 -3.00
N ILE A 121 -0.57 3.68 -4.31
CA ILE A 121 -1.84 4.12 -4.88
C ILE A 121 -2.62 2.87 -5.25
N MET A 122 -3.80 2.71 -4.68
CA MET A 122 -4.68 1.58 -4.94
C MET A 122 -6.09 2.04 -5.32
N GLU A 123 -6.87 1.14 -5.89
CA GLU A 123 -8.29 1.41 -6.10
C GLU A 123 -8.99 1.69 -4.77
N ASP A 124 -9.92 2.64 -4.76
CA ASP A 124 -10.78 2.88 -3.58
C ASP A 124 -11.86 1.79 -3.52
N LEU A 125 -11.89 1.05 -2.41
CA LEU A 125 -12.83 -0.05 -2.21
C LEU A 125 -14.16 0.39 -1.58
N ILE A 126 -14.23 1.57 -0.96
CA ILE A 126 -15.46 2.07 -0.33
C ILE A 126 -16.60 2.21 -1.34
N PRO A 127 -16.39 2.84 -2.52
CA PRO A 127 -17.45 2.97 -3.52
C PRO A 127 -17.91 1.63 -4.10
N LYS A 128 -17.11 0.57 -3.94
CA LYS A 128 -17.48 -0.80 -4.32
C LYS A 128 -18.28 -1.56 -3.27
N GLY A 129 -18.69 -0.87 -2.20
CA GLY A 129 -19.47 -1.46 -1.10
C GLY A 129 -18.65 -2.31 -0.13
N VAL A 130 -17.34 -2.22 -0.15
CA VAL A 130 -16.48 -2.92 0.81
C VAL A 130 -16.59 -2.25 2.18
N ARG A 131 -16.86 -3.05 3.20
CA ARG A 131 -16.85 -2.61 4.59
C ARG A 131 -15.57 -3.06 5.28
N PHE A 132 -14.81 -2.11 5.78
CA PHE A 132 -13.65 -2.40 6.61
C PHE A 132 -14.10 -2.75 8.04
N LEU A 133 -13.61 -3.88 8.54
CA LEU A 133 -13.88 -4.31 9.90
C LEU A 133 -12.86 -3.69 10.86
N THR A 134 -13.30 -3.42 12.08
CA THR A 134 -12.46 -3.02 13.20
C THR A 134 -12.31 -4.18 14.19
N ALA A 135 -11.47 -4.04 15.20
CA ALA A 135 -11.33 -5.03 16.26
C ALA A 135 -12.65 -5.28 17.04
N LEU A 136 -13.59 -4.33 16.99
CA LEU A 136 -14.90 -4.44 17.63
C LEU A 136 -16.01 -4.96 16.69
N SER A 137 -15.70 -5.18 15.42
CA SER A 137 -16.69 -5.68 14.47
C SER A 137 -16.96 -7.16 14.70
N PRO A 138 -18.24 -7.60 14.65
CA PRO A 138 -18.55 -9.02 14.66
C PRO A 138 -17.82 -9.76 13.53
N TYR A 139 -17.26 -10.91 13.86
CA TYR A 139 -16.53 -11.74 12.90
C TYR A 139 -17.06 -13.17 12.97
N THR A 140 -17.74 -13.60 11.92
CA THR A 140 -18.40 -14.90 11.88
C THR A 140 -17.43 -16.03 11.52
N PRO A 141 -17.75 -17.31 11.85
CA PRO A 141 -16.96 -18.45 11.39
C PRO A 141 -16.77 -18.48 9.86
N ASP A 142 -17.80 -18.15 9.07
CA ASP A 142 -17.70 -18.09 7.62
C ASP A 142 -16.73 -17.02 7.13
N GLN A 143 -16.69 -15.87 7.81
CA GLN A 143 -15.69 -14.82 7.50
C GLN A 143 -14.28 -15.30 7.87
N ALA A 144 -14.13 -16.02 8.98
CA ALA A 144 -12.86 -16.61 9.37
C ALA A 144 -12.37 -17.63 8.33
N HIS A 145 -13.25 -18.54 7.90
CA HIS A 145 -12.93 -19.50 6.82
C HIS A 145 -12.46 -18.80 5.55
N LYS A 146 -13.18 -17.76 5.09
CA LYS A 146 -12.79 -17.00 3.89
C LYS A 146 -11.42 -16.31 4.05
N SER A 147 -11.11 -15.81 5.26
CA SER A 147 -9.81 -15.19 5.52
C SER A 147 -8.68 -16.22 5.57
N LEU A 148 -8.93 -17.39 6.16
CA LEU A 148 -7.97 -18.49 6.17
C LEU A 148 -7.71 -19.04 4.75
N ASP A 149 -8.74 -19.11 3.90
CA ASP A 149 -8.56 -19.47 2.48
C ASP A 149 -7.63 -18.49 1.76
N GLN A 150 -7.80 -17.17 1.97
CA GLN A 150 -6.92 -16.17 1.39
C GLN A 150 -5.48 -16.28 1.94
N LEU A 151 -5.34 -16.54 3.24
CA LEU A 151 -4.04 -16.74 3.87
C LEU A 151 -3.35 -18.00 3.34
N ALA A 152 -4.09 -19.10 3.15
CA ALA A 152 -3.57 -20.33 2.55
C ALA A 152 -3.10 -20.10 1.10
N ARG A 153 -3.81 -19.29 0.32
CA ARG A 153 -3.40 -18.91 -1.05
C ARG A 153 -2.12 -18.07 -1.03
N LEU A 154 -2.00 -17.14 -0.09
CA LEU A 154 -0.78 -16.35 0.10
C LEU A 154 0.41 -17.25 0.46
N HIS A 155 0.26 -18.10 1.47
CA HIS A 155 1.33 -18.98 1.94
C HIS A 155 1.69 -20.03 0.88
N GLY A 156 0.70 -20.67 0.27
CA GLY A 156 0.92 -21.70 -0.76
C GLY A 156 1.57 -21.11 -2.02
N GLY A 157 1.14 -19.92 -2.44
CA GLY A 157 1.74 -19.25 -3.60
C GLY A 157 3.14 -18.69 -3.33
N ALA A 158 3.46 -18.39 -2.06
CA ALA A 158 4.77 -17.94 -1.63
C ALA A 158 5.68 -19.10 -1.14
N TRP A 159 5.20 -20.35 -1.20
CA TRP A 159 5.97 -21.51 -0.79
C TRP A 159 7.19 -21.69 -1.70
N ASN A 160 8.37 -21.83 -1.12
CA ASN A 160 9.64 -21.90 -1.84
C ASN A 160 10.05 -20.62 -2.60
N ILE A 161 9.52 -19.46 -2.30
CA ILE A 161 10.13 -18.19 -2.72
C ILE A 161 11.52 -18.14 -2.08
N ASP A 162 12.52 -17.94 -2.93
CA ASP A 162 13.91 -17.82 -2.49
C ASP A 162 14.08 -16.46 -1.76
N PRO A 163 14.30 -16.48 -0.43
CA PRO A 163 14.46 -15.22 0.31
C PRO A 163 15.77 -14.51 -0.02
N GLU A 164 16.77 -15.19 -0.61
CA GLU A 164 18.04 -14.56 -1.03
C GLU A 164 17.88 -13.79 -2.35
N ALA A 165 16.94 -14.23 -3.21
CA ALA A 165 16.60 -13.50 -4.43
C ALA A 165 15.84 -12.18 -4.17
N ASP A 166 15.21 -12.06 -2.99
CA ASP A 166 14.43 -10.89 -2.57
C ASP A 166 14.99 -10.35 -1.25
N GLU A 167 16.21 -9.80 -1.26
CA GLU A 167 16.97 -9.30 -0.09
C GLU A 167 16.18 -8.39 0.87
N TRP A 168 15.12 -7.72 0.37
CA TRP A 168 14.27 -6.86 1.18
C TRP A 168 13.30 -7.61 2.11
N VAL A 169 13.07 -8.93 1.90
CA VAL A 169 12.18 -9.77 2.71
C VAL A 169 12.91 -10.31 3.95
N THR A 170 14.12 -10.78 3.76
CA THR A 170 14.91 -11.55 4.74
C THR A 170 15.24 -10.81 6.03
N PRO A 171 15.68 -9.53 6.03
CA PRO A 171 16.11 -8.86 7.26
C PRO A 171 14.99 -8.64 8.27
N LYS A 172 13.76 -8.49 7.82
CA LYS A 172 12.62 -8.15 8.68
C LYS A 172 12.03 -9.32 9.45
N LEU A 173 11.93 -10.47 8.82
CA LEU A 173 11.44 -11.68 9.50
C LEU A 173 12.33 -12.02 10.71
N GLY A 174 13.66 -11.92 10.55
CA GLY A 174 14.61 -12.13 11.64
C GLY A 174 14.58 -11.03 12.72
N ALA A 175 14.28 -9.79 12.36
CA ALA A 175 14.20 -8.67 13.30
C ALA A 175 12.89 -8.70 14.09
N MET A 176 11.75 -8.97 13.45
CA MET A 176 10.45 -9.09 14.13
C MET A 176 10.40 -10.29 15.07
N ALA A 177 10.99 -11.43 14.70
CA ALA A 177 11.06 -12.62 15.55
C ALA A 177 11.96 -12.38 16.79
N ARG A 178 12.94 -11.48 16.71
CA ARG A 178 13.88 -11.18 17.80
C ARG A 178 13.50 -9.99 18.65
N SER A 179 12.65 -9.09 18.17
CA SER A 179 12.45 -7.78 18.80
C SER A 179 11.38 -7.73 19.90
N GLN A 180 10.62 -8.78 20.11
CA GLN A 180 9.59 -8.82 21.16
C GLN A 180 9.44 -10.20 21.78
N PRO A 181 10.17 -10.51 22.86
CA PRO A 181 9.74 -11.60 23.72
C PRO A 181 8.34 -11.24 24.24
N GLN A 182 7.37 -12.06 23.93
CA GLN A 182 6.02 -11.99 24.49
C GLN A 182 6.13 -12.36 25.96
N THR A 183 6.20 -11.37 26.84
CA THR A 183 6.11 -11.65 28.29
C THR A 183 4.64 -11.70 28.68
N PRO A 184 4.25 -12.60 29.65
CA PRO A 184 2.87 -12.70 30.11
C PRO A 184 2.24 -11.37 30.56
N GLU A 185 3.07 -10.43 31.02
CA GLU A 185 2.65 -9.10 31.50
C GLU A 185 2.16 -8.16 30.38
N ARG A 186 2.39 -8.50 29.11
CA ARG A 186 1.89 -7.74 27.95
C ARG A 186 0.57 -8.26 27.39
N LEU A 187 0.04 -9.35 27.97
CA LEU A 187 -1.22 -9.96 27.56
C LEU A 187 -2.40 -9.60 28.47
N THR A 188 -2.15 -8.81 29.51
CA THR A 188 -3.15 -8.19 30.39
C THR A 188 -3.28 -6.70 30.09
#